data_593d218328fdf70c2253a84d14ab9d45
#
_entry.id   593d218328fdf70c2253a84d14ab9d45
#
_cell.length_a   1.000
_cell.length_b   1.000
_cell.length_c   1.000
_cell.angle_alpha   90.00
_cell.angle_beta   90.00
_cell.angle_gamma   90.00
#
_symmetry.space_group_name_H-M   'P 1'
#
loop_
_entity.id
_entity.type
_entity.pdbx_description
1 polymer ?
#
loop_
_entity_poly.entity_id
_entity_poly.type
_entity_poly.pdbx_seq_one_letter_code
_entity_poly.pdbx_strand_id
1 'polypeptide(L)'
;EQYKTRFEEAFKTLNEGRAEQKEEKQRLIEEANMLRIFAGLGLVIGEFIHEIKNYLPGFEDEINYLKDILKADSDSMERVALLEKNINAFTSYTAYFDKTISRNVHREIEPAHIKERVHAFCSIIEQNLKRAGIKIKNNLDDDDIELLDLITVPMHPSEWASILFNMYTNAKKAIHKRKDLVEGEIDIRCDETDDFVVVDFSDNGIGVDPLIRDRMFDAFVTTTSAPSARADERDIYTGTGLGLKIIRDIIEGYNGRIYLLDSPLDGYKTTFRIEIPKYSENG
;
A
#
# COMPACT_ATOMS: atom_id res chain seq x y z
N GLU A 1 57.22 -6.95 22.68
CA GLU A 1 56.45 -7.48 21.54
C GLU A 1 54.98 -7.77 21.98
N GLN A 2 54.74 -8.55 23.02
CA GLN A 2 53.45 -8.95 23.50
C GLN A 2 52.52 -7.78 23.92
N TYR A 3 53.04 -6.66 24.43
CA TYR A 3 52.29 -5.45 24.76
C TYR A 3 51.89 -4.67 23.50
N LYS A 4 52.71 -4.66 22.47
CA LYS A 4 52.44 -3.99 21.20
C LYS A 4 51.28 -4.68 20.46
N THR A 5 51.31 -6.00 20.40
CA THR A 5 50.24 -6.80 19.77
C THR A 5 48.89 -6.58 20.46
N ARG A 6 48.85 -6.63 21.82
CA ARG A 6 47.61 -6.35 22.58
C ARG A 6 47.09 -4.95 22.39
N PHE A 7 47.98 -3.95 22.25
CA PHE A 7 47.57 -2.58 21.98
C PHE A 7 47.00 -2.44 20.58
N GLU A 8 47.59 -3.05 19.56
CA GLU A 8 47.10 -3.06 18.17
C GLU A 8 45.75 -3.76 18.09
N GLU A 9 45.55 -4.88 18.74
CA GLU A 9 44.23 -5.57 18.80
C GLU A 9 43.16 -4.72 19.49
N ALA A 10 43.46 -4.13 20.64
CA ALA A 10 42.53 -3.27 21.35
C ALA A 10 42.16 -2.01 20.51
N PHE A 11 43.13 -1.43 19.80
CA PHE A 11 42.91 -0.28 18.92
C PHE A 11 42.06 -0.64 17.71
N LYS A 12 42.26 -1.84 17.14
CA LYS A 12 41.44 -2.37 16.06
C LYS A 12 39.98 -2.57 16.49
N THR A 13 39.77 -3.25 17.61
CA THR A 13 38.42 -3.47 18.18
C THR A 13 37.69 -2.15 18.49
N LEU A 14 38.43 -1.15 19.00
CA LEU A 14 37.86 0.17 19.27
C LEU A 14 37.45 0.90 17.99
N ASN A 15 38.23 0.77 16.92
CA ASN A 15 37.92 1.40 15.64
C ASN A 15 36.75 0.69 14.93
N GLU A 16 36.67 -0.65 15.01
CA GLU A 16 35.55 -1.43 14.51
C GLU A 16 34.26 -1.04 15.24
N GLY A 17 34.25 -0.99 16.57
CA GLY A 17 33.09 -0.54 17.35
C GLY A 17 32.68 0.92 17.08
N ARG A 18 33.65 1.80 16.78
CA ARG A 18 33.32 3.19 16.35
C ARG A 18 32.70 3.24 14.94
N ALA A 19 33.13 2.39 14.02
CA ALA A 19 32.57 2.31 12.70
C ALA A 19 31.14 1.81 12.75
N GLU A 20 30.87 0.74 13.49
CA GLU A 20 29.51 0.21 13.72
C GLU A 20 28.59 1.24 14.36
N GLN A 21 29.03 1.94 15.41
CA GLN A 21 28.24 3.00 16.05
C GLN A 21 27.95 4.17 15.08
N LYS A 22 28.89 4.48 14.19
CA LYS A 22 28.69 5.55 13.19
C LYS A 22 27.67 5.14 12.13
N GLU A 23 27.71 3.90 11.68
CA GLU A 23 26.74 3.36 10.72
C GLU A 23 25.33 3.30 11.35
N GLU A 24 25.23 2.81 12.58
CA GLU A 24 23.96 2.75 13.31
C GLU A 24 23.37 4.15 13.54
N LYS A 25 24.22 5.11 13.95
CA LYS A 25 23.79 6.51 14.10
C LYS A 25 23.32 7.10 12.78
N GLN A 26 23.99 6.82 11.66
CA GLN A 26 23.59 7.28 10.35
C GLN A 26 22.23 6.69 9.95
N ARG A 27 22.04 5.39 10.18
CA ARG A 27 20.76 4.71 9.96
C ARG A 27 19.63 5.32 10.77
N LEU A 28 19.85 5.58 12.06
CA LEU A 28 18.85 6.22 12.92
C LEU A 28 18.51 7.66 12.46
N ILE A 29 19.47 8.41 11.94
CA ILE A 29 19.24 9.75 11.38
C ILE A 29 18.39 9.66 10.11
N GLU A 30 18.68 8.70 9.23
CA GLU A 30 17.91 8.48 8.01
C GLU A 30 16.48 8.05 8.32
N GLU A 31 16.30 7.16 9.28
CA GLU A 31 15.00 6.72 9.78
C GLU A 31 14.20 7.88 10.41
N ALA A 32 14.84 8.68 11.27
CA ALA A 32 14.20 9.86 11.86
C ALA A 32 13.81 10.92 10.81
N ASN A 33 14.63 11.11 9.76
CA ASN A 33 14.30 12.02 8.67
C ASN A 33 13.14 11.47 7.82
N MET A 34 13.09 10.17 7.58
CA MET A 34 12.00 9.53 6.87
C MET A 34 10.69 9.64 7.67
N LEU A 35 10.71 9.37 8.97
CA LEU A 35 9.56 9.56 9.86
C LEU A 35 9.06 11.02 9.87
N ARG A 36 9.96 12.00 9.83
CA ARG A 36 9.58 13.42 9.69
C ARG A 36 8.89 13.72 8.37
N ILE A 37 9.38 13.15 7.26
CA ILE A 37 8.76 13.29 5.94
C ILE A 37 7.37 12.65 5.95
N PHE A 38 7.22 11.44 6.52
CA PHE A 38 5.93 10.78 6.62
C PHE A 38 4.95 11.50 7.53
N ALA A 39 5.40 12.00 8.67
CA ALA A 39 4.57 12.82 9.55
C ALA A 39 4.12 14.12 8.84
N GLY A 40 5.03 14.78 8.12
CA GLY A 40 4.72 15.96 7.32
C GLY A 40 3.73 15.66 6.19
N LEU A 41 3.94 14.57 5.44
CA LEU A 41 3.03 14.12 4.39
C LEU A 41 1.67 13.71 4.97
N GLY A 42 1.64 13.04 6.12
CA GLY A 42 0.41 12.67 6.81
C GLY A 42 -0.44 13.88 7.20
N LEU A 43 0.20 14.95 7.69
CA LEU A 43 -0.46 16.22 8.01
C LEU A 43 -1.01 16.90 6.75
N VAL A 44 -0.20 17.02 5.69
CA VAL A 44 -0.62 17.62 4.42
C VAL A 44 -1.74 16.83 3.75
N ILE A 45 -1.65 15.49 3.75
CA ILE A 45 -2.70 14.63 3.21
C ILE A 45 -3.96 14.74 4.07
N GLY A 46 -3.83 14.82 5.40
CA GLY A 46 -4.96 15.02 6.31
C GLY A 46 -5.69 16.33 6.05
N GLU A 47 -4.95 17.43 5.90
CA GLU A 47 -5.49 18.75 5.57
C GLU A 47 -6.15 18.75 4.18
N PHE A 48 -5.50 18.15 3.19
CA PHE A 48 -6.06 18.00 1.84
C PHE A 48 -7.36 17.18 1.82
N ILE A 49 -7.44 16.09 2.59
CA ILE A 49 -8.65 15.29 2.73
C ILE A 49 -9.75 16.08 3.42
N HIS A 50 -9.41 16.87 4.43
CA HIS A 50 -10.37 17.74 5.10
C HIS A 50 -10.95 18.79 4.15
N GLU A 51 -10.11 19.43 3.32
CA GLU A 51 -10.54 20.36 2.27
C GLU A 51 -11.48 19.67 1.28
N ILE A 52 -11.11 18.49 0.77
CA ILE A 52 -11.96 17.72 -0.14
C ILE A 52 -13.34 17.45 0.47
N LYS A 53 -13.41 17.06 1.74
CA LYS A 53 -14.67 16.82 2.44
C LYS A 53 -15.57 18.04 2.50
N ASN A 54 -14.99 19.23 2.54
CA ASN A 54 -15.75 20.47 2.55
C ASN A 54 -16.42 20.75 1.20
N TYR A 55 -15.88 20.22 0.08
CA TYR A 55 -16.49 20.38 -1.26
C TYR A 55 -17.49 19.29 -1.60
N LEU A 56 -17.42 18.10 -1.00
CA LEU A 56 -18.29 16.97 -1.34
C LEU A 56 -19.79 17.26 -1.23
N PRO A 57 -20.30 17.95 -0.17
CA PRO A 57 -21.71 18.30 -0.07
C PRO A 57 -22.20 19.17 -1.25
N GLY A 58 -21.35 20.10 -1.72
CA GLY A 58 -21.66 20.93 -2.88
C GLY A 58 -21.83 20.11 -4.15
N PHE A 59 -21.00 19.10 -4.38
CA PHE A 59 -21.18 18.19 -5.52
C PHE A 59 -22.47 17.34 -5.41
N GLU A 60 -22.86 16.90 -4.23
CA GLU A 60 -24.08 16.16 -3.99
C GLU A 60 -25.32 17.06 -4.27
N ASP A 61 -25.28 18.31 -3.85
CA ASP A 61 -26.34 19.29 -4.12
C ASP A 61 -26.50 19.56 -5.63
N GLU A 62 -25.39 19.76 -6.35
CA GLU A 62 -25.41 19.96 -7.80
C GLU A 62 -25.93 18.72 -8.56
N ILE A 63 -25.54 17.52 -8.13
CA ILE A 63 -26.07 16.27 -8.70
C ILE A 63 -27.58 16.18 -8.51
N ASN A 64 -28.09 16.50 -7.32
CA ASN A 64 -29.52 16.50 -7.03
C ASN A 64 -30.27 17.53 -7.87
N TYR A 65 -29.71 18.72 -8.03
CA TYR A 65 -30.26 19.76 -8.92
C TYR A 65 -30.30 19.28 -10.38
N LEU A 66 -29.21 18.69 -10.90
CA LEU A 66 -29.19 18.13 -12.26
C LEU A 66 -30.21 17.01 -12.46
N LYS A 67 -30.40 16.12 -11.48
CA LYS A 67 -31.45 15.10 -11.52
C LYS A 67 -32.85 15.72 -11.64
N ASP A 68 -33.08 16.80 -10.94
CA ASP A 68 -34.40 17.47 -10.96
C ASP A 68 -34.69 18.13 -12.31
N ILE A 69 -33.71 18.75 -12.95
CA ILE A 69 -33.92 19.42 -14.25
C ILE A 69 -33.95 18.45 -15.44
N LEU A 70 -33.17 17.37 -15.37
CA LEU A 70 -32.96 16.44 -16.47
C LEU A 70 -33.89 15.23 -16.46
N LYS A 71 -34.89 15.21 -15.60
CA LYS A 71 -35.85 14.08 -15.41
C LYS A 71 -36.46 13.54 -16.68
N ALA A 72 -36.61 14.39 -17.70
CA ALA A 72 -37.26 14.04 -18.98
C ALA A 72 -36.29 13.50 -20.05
N ASP A 73 -34.98 13.59 -19.80
CA ASP A 73 -33.95 13.15 -20.74
C ASP A 73 -33.19 11.94 -20.19
N SER A 74 -33.51 10.76 -20.73
CA SER A 74 -32.94 9.47 -20.31
C SER A 74 -31.42 9.41 -20.47
N ASP A 75 -30.85 9.98 -21.53
CA ASP A 75 -29.41 9.97 -21.83
C ASP A 75 -28.66 10.84 -20.83
N SER A 76 -29.19 12.03 -20.55
CA SER A 76 -28.62 12.92 -19.51
C SER A 76 -28.73 12.33 -18.09
N MET A 77 -29.83 11.65 -17.77
CA MET A 77 -30.00 10.97 -16.49
C MET A 77 -29.02 9.84 -16.29
N GLU A 78 -28.65 9.07 -17.34
CA GLU A 78 -27.64 8.04 -17.25
C GLU A 78 -26.25 8.66 -16.93
N ARG A 79 -25.92 9.79 -17.54
CA ARG A 79 -24.69 10.55 -17.25
C ARG A 79 -24.66 11.10 -15.83
N VAL A 80 -25.78 11.63 -15.33
CA VAL A 80 -25.89 12.11 -13.93
C VAL A 80 -25.75 10.97 -12.95
N ALA A 81 -26.34 9.80 -13.22
CA ALA A 81 -26.17 8.61 -12.39
C ALA A 81 -24.69 8.12 -12.35
N LEU A 82 -23.98 8.23 -13.49
CA LEU A 82 -22.55 7.93 -13.55
C LEU A 82 -21.73 8.94 -12.74
N LEU A 83 -22.05 10.23 -12.81
CA LEU A 83 -21.42 11.28 -12.01
C LEU A 83 -21.62 11.03 -10.50
N GLU A 84 -22.86 10.78 -10.08
CA GLU A 84 -23.17 10.44 -8.69
C GLU A 84 -22.38 9.22 -8.20
N LYS A 85 -22.32 8.16 -9.00
CA LYS A 85 -21.54 6.98 -8.69
C LYS A 85 -20.05 7.30 -8.53
N ASN A 86 -19.50 8.24 -9.33
CA ASN A 86 -18.11 8.69 -9.22
C ASN A 86 -17.86 9.49 -7.95
N ILE A 87 -18.77 10.40 -7.59
CA ILE A 87 -18.68 11.18 -6.35
C ILE A 87 -18.78 10.28 -5.14
N ASN A 88 -19.73 9.33 -5.11
CA ASN A 88 -19.87 8.37 -4.01
C ASN A 88 -18.62 7.51 -3.80
N ALA A 89 -17.98 7.07 -4.90
CA ALA A 89 -16.71 6.36 -4.79
C ALA A 89 -15.60 7.26 -4.22
N PHE A 90 -15.51 8.51 -4.67
CA PHE A 90 -14.54 9.48 -4.18
C PHE A 90 -14.77 9.80 -2.69
N THR A 91 -16.03 9.96 -2.27
CA THR A 91 -16.42 10.12 -0.87
C THR A 91 -15.98 8.94 -0.01
N SER A 92 -16.16 7.71 -0.51
CA SER A 92 -15.72 6.50 0.18
C SER A 92 -14.19 6.44 0.34
N TYR A 93 -13.43 6.84 -0.70
CA TYR A 93 -11.97 6.94 -0.62
C TYR A 93 -11.53 7.99 0.39
N THR A 94 -12.11 9.20 0.34
CA THR A 94 -11.75 10.27 1.28
C THR A 94 -12.10 9.90 2.71
N ALA A 95 -13.23 9.25 2.96
CA ALA A 95 -13.62 8.76 4.28
C ALA A 95 -12.66 7.67 4.81
N TYR A 96 -12.21 6.76 3.94
CA TYR A 96 -11.21 5.77 4.29
C TYR A 96 -9.87 6.41 4.66
N PHE A 97 -9.37 7.33 3.83
CA PHE A 97 -8.13 8.04 4.11
C PHE A 97 -8.22 8.88 5.39
N ASP A 98 -9.33 9.57 5.60
CA ASP A 98 -9.56 10.35 6.81
C ASP A 98 -9.60 9.47 8.07
N LYS A 99 -10.33 8.36 8.02
CA LYS A 99 -10.36 7.39 9.12
C LYS A 99 -8.99 6.80 9.41
N THR A 100 -8.18 6.62 8.36
CA THR A 100 -6.90 5.92 8.41
C THR A 100 -5.73 6.87 8.70
N ILE A 101 -5.75 8.11 8.23
CA ILE A 101 -4.64 9.06 8.35
C ILE A 101 -4.95 10.16 9.38
N SER A 102 -6.06 10.91 9.23
CA SER A 102 -6.32 12.09 10.07
C SER A 102 -6.67 11.77 11.52
N ARG A 103 -7.36 10.66 11.77
CA ARG A 103 -7.66 10.21 13.15
C ARG A 103 -6.47 9.56 13.84
N ASN A 104 -5.41 9.29 13.10
CA ASN A 104 -4.32 8.44 13.53
C ASN A 104 -3.08 9.19 14.01
N VAL A 105 -2.99 10.52 13.86
CA VAL A 105 -1.85 11.31 14.42
C VAL A 105 -1.72 11.16 15.94
N HIS A 106 -2.76 10.66 16.62
CA HIS A 106 -2.80 10.45 18.07
C HIS A 106 -3.26 9.04 18.48
N ARG A 107 -3.38 8.08 17.54
CA ARG A 107 -3.72 6.71 17.92
C ARG A 107 -2.49 5.95 18.38
N GLU A 108 -2.67 5.23 19.47
CA GLU A 108 -1.72 4.24 19.94
C GLU A 108 -1.59 3.11 18.91
N ILE A 109 -0.39 2.54 18.83
CA ILE A 109 -0.16 1.30 18.09
C ILE A 109 -0.95 0.18 18.76
N GLU A 110 -1.63 -0.64 17.96
CA GLU A 110 -2.46 -1.75 18.43
C GLU A 110 -2.21 -3.02 17.60
N PRO A 111 -2.40 -4.23 18.18
CA PRO A 111 -2.36 -5.45 17.39
C PRO A 111 -3.28 -5.34 16.19
N ALA A 112 -2.79 -5.71 15.00
CA ALA A 112 -3.57 -5.53 13.78
C ALA A 112 -4.27 -6.83 13.38
N HIS A 113 -5.60 -6.83 13.39
CA HIS A 113 -6.44 -7.92 12.91
C HIS A 113 -6.51 -7.90 11.38
N ILE A 114 -5.74 -8.76 10.73
CA ILE A 114 -5.51 -8.71 9.28
C ILE A 114 -6.76 -8.99 8.47
N LYS A 115 -7.60 -9.94 8.90
CA LYS A 115 -8.88 -10.22 8.22
C LYS A 115 -9.75 -8.97 8.13
N GLU A 116 -9.90 -8.23 9.23
CA GLU A 116 -10.70 -6.99 9.27
C GLU A 116 -10.09 -5.92 8.35
N ARG A 117 -8.75 -5.78 8.34
CA ARG A 117 -8.06 -4.80 7.50
C ARG A 117 -8.24 -5.09 6.02
N VAL A 118 -8.04 -6.36 5.62
CA VAL A 118 -8.20 -6.78 4.23
C VAL A 118 -9.66 -6.73 3.79
N HIS A 119 -10.60 -7.19 4.62
CA HIS A 119 -12.03 -7.11 4.31
C HIS A 119 -12.50 -5.66 4.10
N ALA A 120 -12.15 -4.76 5.02
CA ALA A 120 -12.50 -3.34 4.91
C ALA A 120 -11.88 -2.71 3.64
N PHE A 121 -10.64 -3.05 3.32
CA PHE A 121 -9.97 -2.59 2.13
C PHE A 121 -10.66 -3.10 0.85
N CYS A 122 -10.91 -4.40 0.73
CA CYS A 122 -11.61 -5.00 -0.41
C CYS A 122 -12.96 -4.33 -0.67
N SER A 123 -13.75 -4.12 0.39
CA SER A 123 -15.07 -3.47 0.30
C SER A 123 -14.99 -2.06 -0.29
N ILE A 124 -13.94 -1.31 0.03
CA ILE A 124 -13.75 0.07 -0.45
C ILE A 124 -13.34 0.11 -1.92
N ILE A 125 -12.41 -0.74 -2.34
CA ILE A 125 -11.87 -0.70 -3.70
C ILE A 125 -12.72 -1.44 -4.73
N GLU A 126 -13.63 -2.34 -4.29
CA GLU A 126 -14.42 -3.21 -5.16
C GLU A 126 -15.16 -2.45 -6.27
N GLN A 127 -15.84 -1.35 -5.92
CA GLN A 127 -16.57 -0.54 -6.91
C GLN A 127 -15.64 0.07 -7.97
N ASN A 128 -14.45 0.53 -7.56
CA ASN A 128 -13.49 1.11 -8.49
C ASN A 128 -12.90 0.05 -9.41
N LEU A 129 -12.61 -1.12 -8.88
CA LEU A 129 -12.10 -2.25 -9.65
C LEU A 129 -13.14 -2.74 -10.68
N LYS A 130 -14.40 -2.88 -10.28
CA LYS A 130 -15.50 -3.24 -11.21
C LYS A 130 -15.59 -2.29 -12.41
N ARG A 131 -15.40 -0.98 -12.20
CA ARG A 131 -15.38 0.02 -13.31
C ARG A 131 -14.17 -0.15 -14.21
N ALA A 132 -13.04 -0.58 -13.65
CA ALA A 132 -11.81 -0.81 -14.38
C ALA A 132 -11.78 -2.19 -15.09
N GLY A 133 -12.83 -3.01 -14.97
CA GLY A 133 -12.85 -4.38 -15.50
C GLY A 133 -11.89 -5.31 -14.77
N ILE A 134 -11.68 -5.05 -13.48
CA ILE A 134 -10.76 -5.84 -12.64
C ILE A 134 -11.57 -6.50 -11.52
N LYS A 135 -11.42 -7.83 -11.38
CA LYS A 135 -11.97 -8.58 -10.25
C LYS A 135 -11.01 -8.55 -9.07
N ILE A 136 -11.58 -8.54 -7.86
CA ILE A 136 -10.83 -8.79 -6.64
C ILE A 136 -11.32 -10.07 -6.00
N LYS A 137 -10.37 -10.90 -5.56
CA LYS A 137 -10.59 -12.12 -4.79
C LYS A 137 -9.85 -12.06 -3.47
N ASN A 138 -10.30 -12.82 -2.52
CA ASN A 138 -9.59 -13.09 -1.27
C ASN A 138 -10.05 -14.47 -0.76
N ASN A 139 -9.31 -15.00 0.22
CA ASN A 139 -9.61 -16.29 0.85
C ASN A 139 -10.15 -16.15 2.27
N LEU A 140 -10.64 -14.95 2.66
CA LEU A 140 -11.03 -14.69 4.05
C LEU A 140 -12.23 -15.53 4.52
N ASP A 141 -13.09 -15.93 3.58
CA ASP A 141 -14.29 -16.72 3.84
C ASP A 141 -14.04 -18.23 3.69
N ASP A 142 -12.78 -18.66 3.41
CA ASP A 142 -12.42 -20.07 3.34
C ASP A 142 -12.41 -20.66 4.78
N ASP A 143 -12.98 -21.84 4.97
CA ASP A 143 -13.16 -22.48 6.28
C ASP A 143 -11.85 -22.60 7.07
N ASP A 144 -10.74 -22.92 6.38
CA ASP A 144 -9.42 -23.05 6.99
C ASP A 144 -8.88 -21.70 7.49
N ILE A 145 -9.17 -20.61 6.80
CA ILE A 145 -8.73 -19.24 7.14
C ILE A 145 -9.66 -18.61 8.18
N GLU A 146 -10.95 -18.95 8.16
CA GLU A 146 -11.90 -18.45 9.15
C GLU A 146 -11.48 -18.81 10.59
N LEU A 147 -10.86 -19.98 10.76
CA LEU A 147 -10.41 -20.48 12.06
C LEU A 147 -9.09 -19.84 12.55
N LEU A 148 -8.29 -19.21 11.67
CA LEU A 148 -7.01 -18.60 12.03
C LEU A 148 -7.20 -17.26 12.72
N ASP A 149 -6.39 -17.00 13.73
CA ASP A 149 -6.35 -15.70 14.42
C ASP A 149 -5.18 -14.85 13.87
N LEU A 150 -5.39 -14.27 12.69
CA LEU A 150 -4.37 -13.52 11.95
C LEU A 150 -4.13 -12.14 12.58
N ILE A 151 -3.44 -12.10 13.71
CA ILE A 151 -3.09 -10.87 14.43
C ILE A 151 -1.59 -10.64 14.36
N THR A 152 -1.18 -9.48 13.86
CA THR A 152 0.24 -9.06 13.84
C THR A 152 0.60 -8.29 15.11
N VAL A 153 1.92 -8.15 15.34
CA VAL A 153 2.47 -7.23 16.35
C VAL A 153 1.78 -5.86 16.27
N PRO A 154 1.76 -5.08 17.38
CA PRO A 154 1.15 -3.77 17.39
C PRO A 154 1.71 -2.87 16.28
N MET A 155 0.84 -2.36 15.43
CA MET A 155 1.13 -1.50 14.29
C MET A 155 0.19 -0.31 14.28
N HIS A 156 0.64 0.77 13.65
CA HIS A 156 -0.26 1.90 13.44
C HIS A 156 -1.30 1.54 12.35
N PRO A 157 -2.60 1.79 12.58
CA PRO A 157 -3.65 1.39 11.62
C PRO A 157 -3.47 1.94 10.19
N SER A 158 -2.82 3.12 10.03
CA SER A 158 -2.56 3.71 8.71
C SER A 158 -1.50 2.96 7.90
N GLU A 159 -0.63 2.17 8.55
CA GLU A 159 0.46 1.47 7.87
C GLU A 159 -0.09 0.31 7.04
N TRP A 160 -1.02 -0.48 7.57
CA TRP A 160 -1.70 -1.50 6.79
C TRP A 160 -2.48 -0.91 5.61
N ALA A 161 -3.14 0.22 5.81
CA ALA A 161 -3.81 0.90 4.71
C ALA A 161 -2.81 1.37 3.65
N SER A 162 -1.66 1.92 4.06
CA SER A 162 -0.59 2.33 3.14
C SER A 162 -0.04 1.14 2.37
N ILE A 163 0.23 0.01 3.03
CA ILE A 163 0.69 -1.23 2.40
C ILE A 163 -0.31 -1.68 1.32
N LEU A 164 -1.57 -1.90 1.70
CA LEU A 164 -2.60 -2.42 0.79
C LEU A 164 -2.88 -1.47 -0.39
N PHE A 165 -2.91 -0.16 -0.14
CA PHE A 165 -3.13 0.83 -1.20
C PHE A 165 -1.99 0.92 -2.21
N ASN A 166 -0.73 0.87 -1.75
CA ASN A 166 0.42 0.86 -2.63
C ASN A 166 0.48 -0.42 -3.47
N MET A 167 0.18 -1.58 -2.87
CA MET A 167 0.06 -2.86 -3.60
C MET A 167 -1.03 -2.79 -4.67
N TYR A 168 -2.21 -2.33 -4.31
CA TYR A 168 -3.33 -2.14 -5.22
C TYR A 168 -3.01 -1.22 -6.41
N THR A 169 -2.41 -0.06 -6.15
CA THR A 169 -2.07 0.88 -7.22
C THR A 169 -1.03 0.31 -8.18
N ASN A 170 -0.08 -0.48 -7.68
CA ASN A 170 0.91 -1.18 -8.50
C ASN A 170 0.25 -2.28 -9.35
N ALA A 171 -0.58 -3.13 -8.76
CA ALA A 171 -1.33 -4.18 -9.48
C ALA A 171 -2.23 -3.58 -10.57
N LYS A 172 -3.00 -2.54 -10.25
CA LYS A 172 -3.86 -1.85 -11.20
C LYS A 172 -3.07 -1.32 -12.40
N LYS A 173 -1.90 -0.71 -12.17
CA LYS A 173 -1.00 -0.24 -13.25
C LYS A 173 -0.48 -1.39 -14.10
N ALA A 174 -0.06 -2.51 -13.48
CA ALA A 174 0.43 -3.69 -14.18
C ALA A 174 -0.66 -4.31 -15.06
N ILE A 175 -1.88 -4.42 -14.56
CA ILE A 175 -3.05 -4.92 -15.28
C ILE A 175 -3.39 -4.01 -16.47
N HIS A 176 -3.43 -2.69 -16.30
CA HIS A 176 -3.75 -1.75 -17.40
C HIS A 176 -2.70 -1.75 -18.51
N LYS A 177 -1.44 -2.05 -18.21
CA LYS A 177 -0.38 -2.18 -19.21
C LYS A 177 -0.49 -3.46 -20.05
N ARG A 178 -1.22 -4.47 -19.57
CA ARG A 178 -1.38 -5.75 -20.26
C ARG A 178 -2.55 -5.72 -21.24
N LYS A 179 -2.25 -5.43 -22.52
CA LYS A 179 -3.26 -5.20 -23.58
C LYS A 179 -4.00 -6.47 -24.05
N ASP A 180 -3.41 -7.64 -23.84
CA ASP A 180 -3.95 -8.95 -24.22
C ASP A 180 -4.89 -9.55 -23.16
N LEU A 181 -5.11 -8.86 -22.06
CA LEU A 181 -5.88 -9.35 -20.94
C LEU A 181 -7.38 -9.14 -21.18
N VAL A 182 -8.16 -10.23 -21.08
CA VAL A 182 -9.63 -10.18 -21.21
C VAL A 182 -10.24 -9.61 -19.93
N GLU A 183 -9.73 -9.99 -18.76
CA GLU A 183 -10.21 -9.54 -17.46
C GLU A 183 -9.05 -9.41 -16.48
N GLY A 184 -8.91 -8.24 -15.84
CA GLY A 184 -7.93 -8.02 -14.78
C GLY A 184 -8.35 -8.75 -13.50
N GLU A 185 -7.39 -9.27 -12.76
CA GLU A 185 -7.64 -9.94 -11.49
C GLU A 185 -6.57 -9.60 -10.44
N ILE A 186 -7.02 -9.29 -9.23
CA ILE A 186 -6.21 -9.13 -8.03
C ILE A 186 -6.69 -10.16 -7.01
N ASP A 187 -5.77 -10.87 -6.36
CA ASP A 187 -6.06 -11.85 -5.32
C ASP A 187 -5.24 -11.55 -4.06
N ILE A 188 -5.91 -11.50 -2.92
CA ILE A 188 -5.29 -11.27 -1.62
C ILE A 188 -5.53 -12.49 -0.76
N ARG A 189 -4.48 -13.26 -0.50
CA ARG A 189 -4.55 -14.45 0.35
C ARG A 189 -3.87 -14.21 1.67
N CYS A 190 -4.57 -14.55 2.72
CA CYS A 190 -4.05 -14.49 4.07
C CYS A 190 -3.78 -15.91 4.57
N ASP A 191 -2.69 -16.07 5.30
CA ASP A 191 -2.26 -17.33 5.90
C ASP A 191 -1.36 -17.03 7.11
N GLU A 192 -0.88 -18.07 7.78
CA GLU A 192 0.09 -17.95 8.85
C GLU A 192 1.15 -19.04 8.82
N THR A 193 2.29 -18.75 9.42
CA THR A 193 3.31 -19.71 9.82
C THR A 193 3.37 -19.73 11.35
N ASP A 194 4.31 -20.48 11.94
CA ASP A 194 4.49 -20.49 13.39
C ASP A 194 4.75 -19.08 13.95
N ASP A 195 5.55 -18.27 13.23
CA ASP A 195 6.04 -16.98 13.71
C ASP A 195 5.40 -15.76 13.01
N PHE A 196 4.81 -15.94 11.83
CA PHE A 196 4.38 -14.82 10.97
C PHE A 196 2.94 -14.96 10.50
N VAL A 197 2.25 -13.83 10.43
CA VAL A 197 1.08 -13.68 9.58
C VAL A 197 1.58 -13.39 8.17
N VAL A 198 1.03 -14.08 7.18
CA VAL A 198 1.42 -14.02 5.77
C VAL A 198 0.29 -13.42 4.96
N VAL A 199 0.61 -12.45 4.11
CA VAL A 199 -0.32 -11.87 3.14
C VAL A 199 0.31 -11.93 1.75
N ASP A 200 -0.28 -12.72 0.86
CA ASP A 200 0.08 -12.80 -0.54
C ASP A 200 -0.81 -11.87 -1.36
N PHE A 201 -0.21 -10.92 -2.05
CA PHE A 201 -0.90 -10.00 -2.94
C PHE A 201 -0.51 -10.29 -4.38
N SER A 202 -1.47 -10.78 -5.16
CA SER A 202 -1.24 -11.28 -6.53
C SER A 202 -1.98 -10.44 -7.57
N ASP A 203 -1.39 -10.30 -8.76
CA ASP A 203 -2.03 -9.73 -9.94
C ASP A 203 -1.72 -10.53 -11.21
N ASN A 204 -2.65 -10.50 -12.15
CA ASN A 204 -2.48 -11.10 -13.47
C ASN A 204 -2.02 -10.09 -14.55
N GLY A 205 -1.39 -8.98 -14.14
CA GLY A 205 -0.89 -7.94 -15.03
C GLY A 205 0.30 -8.37 -15.89
N ILE A 206 1.14 -7.42 -16.29
CA ILE A 206 2.33 -7.69 -17.14
C ILE A 206 3.46 -8.44 -16.42
N GLY A 207 3.41 -8.56 -15.09
CA GLY A 207 4.52 -9.07 -14.29
C GLY A 207 5.58 -8.02 -14.00
N VAL A 208 6.68 -8.46 -13.36
CA VAL A 208 7.83 -7.63 -13.01
C VAL A 208 8.97 -7.88 -13.99
N ASP A 209 9.55 -6.80 -14.55
CA ASP A 209 10.71 -6.89 -15.43
C ASP A 209 11.90 -7.48 -14.66
N PRO A 210 12.54 -8.56 -15.16
CA PRO A 210 13.69 -9.17 -14.51
C PRO A 210 14.84 -8.17 -14.23
N LEU A 211 15.02 -7.15 -15.09
CA LEU A 211 16.10 -6.17 -14.96
C LEU A 211 15.96 -5.25 -13.73
N ILE A 212 14.74 -5.09 -13.24
CA ILE A 212 14.48 -4.22 -12.06
C ILE A 212 14.17 -5.01 -10.79
N ARG A 213 14.07 -6.34 -10.90
CA ARG A 213 13.62 -7.22 -9.80
C ARG A 213 14.41 -6.99 -8.51
N ASP A 214 15.73 -6.95 -8.61
CA ASP A 214 16.61 -6.79 -7.43
C ASP A 214 16.58 -5.39 -6.83
N ARG A 215 16.13 -4.40 -7.62
CA ARG A 215 16.11 -2.99 -7.24
C ARG A 215 14.70 -2.40 -7.12
N MET A 216 13.67 -3.21 -7.31
CA MET A 216 12.28 -2.72 -7.32
C MET A 216 11.83 -2.09 -6.01
N PHE A 217 12.49 -2.42 -4.92
CA PHE A 217 12.26 -1.82 -3.60
C PHE A 217 13.15 -0.61 -3.32
N ASP A 218 14.04 -0.21 -4.23
CA ASP A 218 14.85 0.99 -4.07
C ASP A 218 14.01 2.23 -4.39
N ALA A 219 14.39 3.35 -3.76
CA ALA A 219 13.70 4.62 -4.01
C ALA A 219 13.86 5.05 -5.47
N PHE A 220 12.78 5.61 -6.03
CA PHE A 220 12.72 6.16 -7.40
C PHE A 220 12.92 5.14 -8.52
N VAL A 221 12.90 3.85 -8.24
CA VAL A 221 12.88 2.81 -9.27
C VAL A 221 11.46 2.68 -9.81
N THR A 222 11.28 2.95 -11.10
CA THR A 222 9.99 2.86 -11.79
C THR A 222 10.18 2.43 -13.23
N THR A 223 9.26 1.63 -13.74
CA THR A 223 9.16 1.26 -15.16
C THR A 223 8.34 2.28 -15.99
N THR A 224 7.81 3.31 -15.33
CA THR A 224 7.06 4.39 -16.00
C THR A 224 8.01 5.54 -16.33
N SER A 225 8.14 5.84 -17.63
CA SER A 225 8.84 7.04 -18.10
C SER A 225 8.13 8.29 -17.55
N ALA A 226 8.90 9.37 -17.30
CA ALA A 226 8.33 10.67 -16.99
C ALA A 226 7.31 11.09 -18.07
N PRO A 227 6.21 11.79 -17.70
CA PRO A 227 5.21 12.19 -18.66
C PRO A 227 5.87 13.04 -19.75
N SER A 228 5.81 12.56 -21.00
CA SER A 228 6.15 13.40 -22.14
C SER A 228 5.03 14.43 -22.33
N ALA A 229 5.36 15.64 -22.80
CA ALA A 229 4.42 16.74 -23.04
C ALA A 229 3.31 16.40 -24.09
N ARG A 230 3.26 15.15 -24.56
CA ARG A 230 2.29 14.61 -25.52
C ARG A 230 1.62 13.32 -25.01
N ALA A 231 1.63 13.06 -23.69
CA ALA A 231 0.96 11.89 -23.14
C ALA A 231 -0.55 12.02 -23.32
N ASP A 232 -1.17 11.03 -24.00
CA ASP A 232 -2.62 10.83 -24.03
C ASP A 232 -3.14 10.71 -22.60
N GLU A 233 -4.40 11.12 -22.37
CA GLU A 233 -5.07 11.06 -21.03
C GLU A 233 -5.02 9.68 -20.34
N ARG A 234 -4.58 8.64 -21.04
CA ARG A 234 -4.37 7.27 -20.55
C ARG A 234 -3.04 7.06 -19.80
N ASP A 235 -2.08 7.98 -19.93
CA ASP A 235 -0.74 7.90 -19.32
C ASP A 235 -0.64 8.59 -17.95
N ILE A 236 -1.77 8.92 -17.31
CA ILE A 236 -1.84 9.59 -15.99
C ILE A 236 -1.28 8.75 -14.84
N TYR A 237 -0.89 7.51 -15.09
CA TYR A 237 -0.35 6.60 -14.06
C TYR A 237 1.17 6.69 -13.89
N THR A 238 1.73 7.89 -13.75
CA THR A 238 3.14 8.05 -13.38
C THR A 238 3.33 7.64 -11.91
N GLY A 239 4.13 6.61 -11.68
CA GLY A 239 4.52 6.20 -10.34
C GLY A 239 5.72 7.01 -9.85
N THR A 240 5.73 7.44 -8.60
CA THR A 240 6.88 8.12 -7.97
C THR A 240 8.08 7.20 -7.76
N GLY A 241 7.91 5.88 -7.91
CA GLY A 241 8.94 4.89 -7.58
C GLY A 241 9.21 4.75 -6.07
N LEU A 242 8.32 5.31 -5.23
CA LEU A 242 8.45 5.26 -3.77
C LEU A 242 7.54 4.22 -3.10
N GLY A 243 6.48 3.77 -3.77
CA GLY A 243 5.46 2.92 -3.16
C GLY A 243 5.99 1.62 -2.55
N LEU A 244 6.80 0.86 -3.29
CA LEU A 244 7.39 -0.39 -2.79
C LEU A 244 8.45 -0.14 -1.71
N LYS A 245 9.23 0.94 -1.82
CA LYS A 245 10.18 1.35 -0.77
C LYS A 245 9.46 1.65 0.53
N ILE A 246 8.36 2.41 0.49
CA ILE A 246 7.53 2.73 1.66
C ILE A 246 7.01 1.46 2.32
N ILE A 247 6.47 0.51 1.52
CA ILE A 247 5.98 -0.76 2.04
C ILE A 247 7.10 -1.52 2.74
N ARG A 248 8.27 -1.64 2.11
CA ARG A 248 9.43 -2.33 2.68
C ARG A 248 9.84 -1.71 4.01
N ASP A 249 9.98 -0.39 4.07
CA ASP A 249 10.42 0.31 5.27
C ASP A 249 9.43 0.13 6.44
N ILE A 250 8.12 0.16 6.15
CA ILE A 250 7.10 -0.12 7.16
C ILE A 250 7.26 -1.55 7.68
N ILE A 251 7.32 -2.54 6.80
CA ILE A 251 7.35 -3.96 7.16
C ILE A 251 8.64 -4.31 7.90
N GLU A 252 9.81 -3.85 7.43
CA GLU A 252 11.10 -4.06 8.07
C GLU A 252 11.17 -3.38 9.45
N GLY A 253 10.51 -2.23 9.63
CA GLY A 253 10.38 -1.56 10.93
C GLY A 253 9.70 -2.40 12.00
N TYR A 254 8.91 -3.40 11.61
CA TYR A 254 8.27 -4.39 12.49
C TYR A 254 8.95 -5.77 12.46
N ASN A 255 10.21 -5.86 12.01
CA ASN A 255 10.96 -7.11 11.83
C ASN A 255 10.25 -8.10 10.88
N GLY A 256 9.41 -7.61 10.00
CA GLY A 256 8.79 -8.37 8.92
C GLY A 256 9.63 -8.34 7.65
N ARG A 257 9.11 -8.91 6.58
CA ARG A 257 9.76 -8.92 5.27
C ARG A 257 8.72 -8.89 4.15
N ILE A 258 9.10 -8.25 3.03
CA ILE A 258 8.35 -8.29 1.78
C ILE A 258 9.26 -8.72 0.65
N TYR A 259 8.76 -9.58 -0.21
CA TYR A 259 9.50 -10.05 -1.38
C TYR A 259 8.57 -10.53 -2.49
N LEU A 260 9.10 -10.55 -3.70
CA LEU A 260 8.44 -11.11 -4.86
C LEU A 260 8.68 -12.62 -4.90
N LEU A 261 7.62 -13.43 -5.02
CA LEU A 261 7.77 -14.88 -5.20
C LEU A 261 8.43 -15.18 -6.55
N ASP A 262 9.35 -16.17 -6.57
CA ASP A 262 10.00 -16.65 -7.79
C ASP A 262 9.00 -17.32 -8.74
N SER A 263 8.05 -18.03 -8.17
CA SER A 263 6.90 -18.60 -8.86
C SER A 263 5.64 -17.98 -8.31
N PRO A 264 4.99 -17.07 -9.06
CA PRO A 264 3.70 -16.52 -8.66
C PRO A 264 2.66 -17.61 -8.42
N LEU A 265 1.61 -17.31 -7.67
CA LEU A 265 0.47 -18.21 -7.52
C LEU A 265 -0.15 -18.54 -8.89
N ASP A 266 -0.73 -19.72 -9.03
CA ASP A 266 -1.32 -20.18 -10.28
C ASP A 266 -2.36 -19.19 -10.83
N GLY A 267 -2.19 -18.84 -12.10
CA GLY A 267 -3.04 -17.88 -12.80
C GLY A 267 -2.56 -16.42 -12.73
N TYR A 268 -1.57 -16.12 -11.88
CA TYR A 268 -1.04 -14.78 -11.71
C TYR A 268 0.34 -14.58 -12.37
N LYS A 269 0.75 -13.35 -12.55
CA LYS A 269 2.06 -12.95 -13.10
C LYS A 269 2.97 -12.33 -12.05
N THR A 270 2.38 -11.80 -11.00
CA THR A 270 3.07 -11.20 -9.87
C THR A 270 2.44 -11.73 -8.58
N THR A 271 3.26 -12.10 -7.60
CA THR A 271 2.81 -12.33 -6.23
C THR A 271 3.86 -11.74 -5.29
N PHE A 272 3.47 -10.73 -4.54
CA PHE A 272 4.25 -10.22 -3.43
C PHE A 272 3.82 -10.93 -2.14
N ARG A 273 4.79 -11.47 -1.43
CA ARG A 273 4.56 -12.03 -0.10
C ARG A 273 5.02 -11.04 0.95
N ILE A 274 4.14 -10.79 1.91
CA ILE A 274 4.34 -9.95 3.08
C ILE A 274 4.27 -10.87 4.29
N GLU A 275 5.29 -10.81 5.16
CA GLU A 275 5.35 -11.57 6.40
C GLU A 275 5.60 -10.59 7.54
N ILE A 276 4.70 -10.55 8.52
CA ILE A 276 4.82 -9.71 9.71
C ILE A 276 4.69 -10.60 10.94
N PRO A 277 5.53 -10.42 11.97
CA PRO A 277 5.48 -11.24 13.17
C PRO A 277 4.09 -11.28 13.79
N LYS A 278 3.69 -12.47 14.24
CA LYS A 278 2.45 -12.67 15.00
C LYS A 278 2.48 -11.93 16.32
N TYR A 279 1.31 -11.48 16.75
CA TYR A 279 1.13 -11.00 18.11
C TYR A 279 1.25 -12.15 19.10
N SER A 280 2.04 -11.97 20.12
CA SER A 280 2.14 -12.87 21.26
C SER A 280 1.93 -12.09 22.55
N GLU A 281 0.98 -12.50 23.37
CA GLU A 281 0.74 -11.88 24.68
C GLU A 281 1.90 -12.07 25.66
N ASN A 282 2.87 -12.95 25.33
CA ASN A 282 3.99 -13.32 26.19
C ASN A 282 5.36 -12.82 25.71
N GLY A 283 5.40 -11.82 24.84
CA GLY A 283 6.62 -11.21 24.29
C GLY A 283 7.07 -9.97 25.04
#